data_731e3d95c407d9677cac2f87744d2437
#
_entry.id   731e3d95c407d9677cac2f87744d2437
#
_cell.length_a   1.000
_cell.length_b   1.000
_cell.length_c   1.000
_cell.angle_alpha   90.00
_cell.angle_beta   90.00
_cell.angle_gamma   90.00
#
_symmetry.space_group_name_H-M   'P 1'
#
loop_
_entity.id
_entity.type
_entity.pdbx_description
1 polymer ?
#
loop_
_entity_poly.entity_id
_entity_poly.type
_entity_poly.pdbx_seq_one_letter_code
_entity_poly.pdbx_strand_id
1 'polypeptide(L)'
;MKISQIIKTVIAGTLISTSTITYSLYHSEKAKAEVDHYYRDGFQYPTYVTALNKAKKISNKNLSISHYTTTKQSKLKAIGRVSNKNGWKKGSNDPKVRKQDSMGTGTVIGSHTFITNAHVIDDRYGKAAAAKYISFDMNRDGKSVPYHFHASKVIKVPQSDIAVVHTKENMGKHVKPIRIATDKEIKSLKFNSTIYSLGYPWQHNDNTKAYFNRLRFVQFSGNGSEILTKDIFRSGASGSPMLDSKFSKIYGLRTYGYNLDGKSTDQY
;
A
#
# COMPACT_ATOMS: atom_id res chain seq x y z
N MET A 1 8.12 -3.72 -17.39
CA MET A 1 6.64 -3.90 -17.43
C MET A 1 6.01 -2.85 -16.53
N LYS A 2 4.94 -2.17 -16.97
CA LYS A 2 4.36 -1.04 -16.22
C LYS A 2 3.46 -1.55 -15.09
N ILE A 3 3.47 -0.88 -13.92
CA ILE A 3 2.72 -1.32 -12.71
C ILE A 3 1.22 -1.52 -13.01
N SER A 4 0.61 -0.63 -13.80
CA SER A 4 -0.80 -0.76 -14.20
C SER A 4 -1.09 -2.01 -15.04
N GLN A 5 -0.14 -2.44 -15.85
CA GLN A 5 -0.26 -3.68 -16.64
C GLN A 5 -0.06 -4.91 -15.76
N ILE A 6 0.87 -4.87 -14.81
CA ILE A 6 1.10 -5.97 -13.86
C ILE A 6 -0.16 -6.24 -13.05
N ILE A 7 -0.78 -5.20 -12.49
CA ILE A 7 -1.99 -5.33 -11.69
C ILE A 7 -3.15 -5.84 -12.57
N LYS A 8 -3.31 -5.33 -13.80
CA LYS A 8 -4.33 -5.82 -14.74
C LYS A 8 -4.11 -7.28 -15.12
N THR A 9 -2.86 -7.70 -15.35
CA THR A 9 -2.51 -9.09 -15.67
C THR A 9 -2.81 -10.02 -14.50
N VAL A 10 -2.53 -9.61 -13.25
CA VAL A 10 -2.84 -10.40 -12.04
C VAL A 10 -4.36 -10.51 -11.84
N ILE A 11 -5.13 -9.46 -12.18
CA ILE A 11 -6.60 -9.48 -12.07
C ILE A 11 -7.23 -10.31 -13.20
N ALA A 12 -6.67 -10.25 -14.41
CA ALA A 12 -7.15 -11.02 -15.58
C ALA A 12 -6.66 -12.46 -15.60
N GLY A 13 -5.46 -12.73 -15.05
CA GLY A 13 -4.80 -14.05 -15.11
C GLY A 13 -5.46 -15.16 -14.29
N THR A 14 -6.55 -14.86 -13.56
CA THR A 14 -7.38 -15.91 -12.92
C THR A 14 -8.19 -16.74 -13.92
N LEU A 15 -8.09 -16.49 -15.23
CA LEU A 15 -8.86 -17.17 -16.27
C LEU A 15 -8.03 -17.94 -17.32
N ILE A 16 -6.71 -17.91 -17.31
CA ILE A 16 -5.90 -18.56 -18.37
C ILE A 16 -4.80 -19.45 -17.77
N SER A 17 -5.03 -20.75 -17.93
CA SER A 17 -4.14 -21.92 -18.20
C SER A 17 -2.74 -22.04 -17.59
N THR A 18 -2.54 -23.17 -17.06
CA THR A 18 -1.49 -24.09 -16.60
C THR A 18 -0.14 -24.18 -17.34
N SER A 19 0.24 -23.33 -18.29
CA SER A 19 1.45 -23.54 -19.12
C SER A 19 2.66 -22.64 -18.83
N THR A 20 2.58 -21.70 -17.90
CA THR A 20 3.69 -20.77 -17.55
C THR A 20 4.37 -21.08 -16.21
N ILE A 21 4.02 -22.17 -15.56
CA ILE A 21 4.55 -22.53 -14.23
C ILE A 21 5.95 -23.15 -14.29
N THR A 22 6.35 -23.71 -15.43
CA THR A 22 7.61 -24.48 -15.53
C THR A 22 8.87 -23.62 -15.65
N TYR A 23 8.78 -22.36 -16.09
CA TYR A 23 9.96 -21.48 -16.24
C TYR A 23 10.39 -20.77 -14.94
N SER A 24 9.50 -20.68 -13.98
CA SER A 24 9.74 -20.03 -12.69
C SER A 24 10.43 -20.93 -11.67
N LEU A 25 10.36 -22.24 -11.82
CA LEU A 25 10.90 -23.19 -10.83
C LEU A 25 12.41 -23.41 -10.95
N TYR A 26 13.04 -23.12 -12.09
CA TYR A 26 14.47 -23.39 -12.29
C TYR A 26 15.42 -22.30 -11.77
N HIS A 27 14.90 -21.13 -11.41
CA HIS A 27 15.69 -20.02 -10.83
C HIS A 27 15.44 -19.77 -9.33
N SER A 28 14.65 -20.61 -8.67
CA SER A 28 14.27 -20.39 -7.27
C SER A 28 15.26 -20.93 -6.22
N GLU A 29 16.28 -21.67 -6.62
CA GLU A 29 17.20 -22.28 -5.63
C GLU A 29 18.38 -21.42 -5.18
N LYS A 30 18.56 -20.21 -5.70
CA LYS A 30 19.65 -19.30 -5.29
C LYS A 30 19.23 -18.02 -4.56
N ALA A 31 17.97 -17.76 -4.43
CA ALA A 31 17.50 -16.71 -3.53
C ALA A 31 17.24 -17.31 -2.15
N LYS A 32 18.26 -17.44 -1.32
CA LYS A 32 18.06 -17.32 0.13
C LYS A 32 17.36 -15.99 0.30
N ALA A 33 16.05 -16.05 0.55
CA ALA A 33 15.23 -14.88 0.73
C ALA A 33 15.83 -14.05 1.87
N GLU A 34 16.55 -13.00 1.53
CA GLU A 34 16.73 -11.90 2.44
C GLU A 34 15.33 -11.40 2.76
N VAL A 35 14.92 -11.67 3.98
CA VAL A 35 13.69 -11.20 4.55
C VAL A 35 13.70 -9.70 4.37
N ASP A 36 12.73 -9.16 3.61
CA ASP A 36 12.40 -7.74 3.63
C ASP A 36 13.03 -6.81 2.56
N HIS A 37 13.26 -7.26 1.32
CA HIS A 37 13.81 -6.33 0.32
C HIS A 37 12.96 -6.23 -0.94
N TYR A 38 11.92 -5.38 -0.84
CA TYR A 38 11.38 -4.74 -2.03
C TYR A 38 12.39 -3.69 -2.48
N TYR A 39 12.81 -3.75 -3.74
CA TYR A 39 13.70 -2.75 -4.32
C TYR A 39 13.03 -1.37 -4.25
N ARG A 40 13.72 -0.42 -3.60
CA ARG A 40 13.25 0.93 -3.35
C ARG A 40 14.09 1.92 -4.13
N ASP A 41 13.68 2.19 -5.37
CA ASP A 41 14.41 3.07 -6.28
C ASP A 41 14.49 4.52 -5.76
N GLY A 42 13.52 4.94 -4.98
CA GLY A 42 13.51 6.25 -4.33
C GLY A 42 14.69 6.49 -3.36
N PHE A 43 15.30 5.41 -2.84
CA PHE A 43 16.52 5.50 -2.00
C PHE A 43 17.82 5.45 -2.78
N GLN A 44 17.78 5.21 -4.10
CA GLN A 44 18.99 5.11 -4.91
C GLN A 44 19.51 6.49 -5.33
N TYR A 45 20.84 6.63 -5.39
CA TYR A 45 21.48 7.80 -5.98
C TYR A 45 21.33 7.76 -7.51
N PRO A 46 21.07 8.88 -8.19
CA PRO A 46 20.87 10.25 -7.69
C PRO A 46 19.41 10.59 -7.33
N THR A 47 18.47 9.65 -7.47
CA THR A 47 17.03 9.86 -7.25
C THR A 47 16.74 10.47 -5.88
N TYR A 48 17.31 9.88 -4.83
CA TYR A 48 17.17 10.31 -3.46
C TYR A 48 17.55 11.78 -3.25
N VAL A 49 18.72 12.21 -3.71
CA VAL A 49 19.22 13.57 -3.53
C VAL A 49 18.36 14.58 -4.31
N THR A 50 18.00 14.24 -5.54
CA THR A 50 17.16 15.13 -6.38
C THR A 50 15.77 15.29 -5.79
N ALA A 51 15.18 14.21 -5.27
CA ALA A 51 13.88 14.24 -4.61
C ALA A 51 13.89 15.08 -3.34
N LEU A 52 14.90 14.94 -2.47
CA LEU A 52 15.07 15.78 -1.28
C LEU A 52 15.15 17.26 -1.62
N ASN A 53 15.98 17.63 -2.59
CA ASN A 53 16.17 19.02 -3.01
C ASN A 53 14.88 19.63 -3.59
N LYS A 54 14.09 18.86 -4.33
CA LYS A 54 12.78 19.28 -4.81
C LYS A 54 11.76 19.37 -3.67
N ALA A 55 11.74 18.40 -2.75
CA ALA A 55 10.81 18.40 -1.62
C ALA A 55 11.00 19.60 -0.69
N LYS A 56 12.25 20.05 -0.49
CA LYS A 56 12.56 21.27 0.29
C LYS A 56 11.90 22.53 -0.28
N LYS A 57 11.65 22.58 -1.60
CA LYS A 57 10.98 23.72 -2.28
C LYS A 57 9.46 23.75 -2.06
N ILE A 58 8.86 22.67 -1.54
CA ILE A 58 7.43 22.59 -1.27
C ILE A 58 7.17 23.05 0.16
N SER A 59 6.28 24.05 0.34
CA SER A 59 5.91 24.53 1.67
C SER A 59 5.17 23.45 2.49
N ASN A 60 5.51 23.32 3.77
CA ASN A 60 4.81 22.42 4.70
C ASN A 60 3.33 22.82 4.90
N LYS A 61 2.96 24.09 4.68
CA LYS A 61 1.56 24.57 4.70
C LYS A 61 0.69 23.87 3.65
N ASN A 62 1.30 23.27 2.62
CA ASN A 62 0.62 22.52 1.59
C ASN A 62 0.28 21.09 2.00
N LEU A 63 0.79 20.63 3.14
CA LEU A 63 0.57 19.31 3.68
C LEU A 63 -0.47 19.38 4.79
N SER A 64 -1.22 18.30 4.97
CA SER A 64 -2.11 18.15 6.12
C SER A 64 -2.37 16.69 6.43
N ILE A 65 -2.60 16.41 7.69
CA ILE A 65 -3.13 15.15 8.18
C ILE A 65 -4.22 15.47 9.20
N SER A 66 -5.37 14.83 9.08
CA SER A 66 -6.49 15.01 10.00
C SER A 66 -7.25 13.72 10.21
N HIS A 67 -7.78 13.51 11.40
CA HIS A 67 -8.70 12.41 11.66
C HIS A 67 -9.90 12.50 10.71
N TYR A 68 -10.25 11.38 10.12
CA TYR A 68 -11.35 11.24 9.18
C TYR A 68 -12.48 10.42 9.81
N THR A 69 -13.60 11.08 10.08
CA THR A 69 -14.81 10.37 10.48
C THR A 69 -15.50 9.80 9.25
N THR A 70 -15.71 8.50 9.23
CA THR A 70 -16.04 7.69 8.05
C THR A 70 -17.43 7.93 7.46
N THR A 71 -18.25 8.79 8.07
CA THR A 71 -19.61 9.04 7.64
C THR A 71 -19.75 10.05 6.48
N LYS A 72 -18.70 10.83 6.19
CA LYS A 72 -18.84 12.05 5.37
C LYS A 72 -18.66 11.89 3.86
N GLN A 73 -17.98 10.83 3.36
CA GLN A 73 -17.75 10.68 1.92
C GLN A 73 -17.90 9.25 1.44
N SER A 74 -18.87 8.98 0.58
CA SER A 74 -19.16 7.63 0.08
C SER A 74 -18.00 6.96 -0.66
N LYS A 75 -17.21 7.73 -1.42
CA LYS A 75 -16.07 7.21 -2.19
C LYS A 75 -14.91 6.69 -1.32
N LEU A 76 -14.67 7.29 -0.17
CA LEU A 76 -13.60 6.89 0.74
C LEU A 76 -13.97 5.69 1.61
N LYS A 77 -15.24 5.27 1.63
CA LYS A 77 -15.69 4.04 2.31
C LYS A 77 -15.04 2.77 1.75
N ALA A 78 -14.52 2.81 0.53
CA ALA A 78 -13.79 1.70 -0.09
C ALA A 78 -12.40 1.45 0.53
N ILE A 79 -11.97 2.28 1.49
CA ILE A 79 -10.68 2.18 2.16
C ILE A 79 -10.89 1.62 3.56
N GLY A 80 -10.00 0.75 4.00
CA GLY A 80 -10.12 0.09 5.29
C GLY A 80 -8.76 -0.33 5.86
N ARG A 81 -8.79 -0.78 7.11
CA ARG A 81 -7.63 -1.32 7.80
C ARG A 81 -7.42 -2.79 7.41
N VAL A 82 -6.20 -3.11 7.01
CA VAL A 82 -5.75 -4.51 6.83
C VAL A 82 -5.11 -5.00 8.11
N SER A 83 -5.46 -6.22 8.53
CA SER A 83 -4.80 -6.94 9.62
C SER A 83 -4.21 -8.23 9.10
N ASN A 84 -2.98 -8.52 9.51
CA ASN A 84 -2.30 -9.77 9.26
C ASN A 84 -1.88 -10.40 10.60
N LYS A 85 -2.63 -11.38 11.07
CA LYS A 85 -2.38 -12.08 12.35
C LYS A 85 -1.16 -13.00 12.32
N ASN A 86 -0.52 -13.17 11.19
CA ASN A 86 0.72 -13.93 11.02
C ASN A 86 1.86 -13.03 10.53
N GLY A 87 1.73 -11.73 10.74
CA GLY A 87 2.75 -10.76 10.39
C GLY A 87 4.01 -10.91 11.23
N TRP A 88 5.05 -10.22 10.80
CA TRP A 88 6.35 -10.23 11.45
C TRP A 88 6.77 -8.82 11.84
N LYS A 89 7.27 -8.67 13.06
CA LYS A 89 7.93 -7.45 13.51
C LYS A 89 9.44 -7.59 13.33
N LYS A 90 10.01 -6.80 12.45
CA LYS A 90 11.44 -6.76 12.17
C LYS A 90 12.25 -6.60 13.47
N GLY A 91 13.33 -7.37 13.58
CA GLY A 91 14.28 -7.26 14.71
C GLY A 91 13.87 -7.96 15.98
N SER A 92 12.74 -8.65 16.03
CA SER A 92 12.36 -9.44 17.19
C SER A 92 12.67 -10.93 16.98
N ASN A 93 13.52 -11.47 17.84
CA ASN A 93 13.74 -12.92 17.98
C ASN A 93 12.75 -13.58 18.96
N ASP A 94 11.92 -12.77 19.66
CA ASP A 94 10.94 -13.28 20.61
C ASP A 94 9.76 -13.92 19.88
N PRO A 95 9.48 -15.22 20.10
CA PRO A 95 8.32 -15.90 19.52
C PRO A 95 6.97 -15.27 19.90
N LYS A 96 6.88 -14.61 21.06
CA LYS A 96 5.66 -13.90 21.49
C LYS A 96 5.41 -12.64 20.68
N VAL A 97 6.46 -11.93 20.28
CA VAL A 97 6.38 -10.73 19.44
C VAL A 97 6.10 -11.09 17.97
N ARG A 98 6.44 -12.32 17.54
CA ARG A 98 6.15 -12.82 16.19
C ARG A 98 4.66 -13.02 15.91
N LYS A 99 3.83 -13.04 16.95
CA LYS A 99 2.36 -13.14 16.85
C LYS A 99 1.66 -11.78 16.83
N GLN A 100 2.40 -10.68 16.83
CA GLN A 100 1.78 -9.36 16.73
C GLN A 100 1.22 -9.14 15.33
N ASP A 101 0.04 -8.56 15.27
CA ASP A 101 -0.60 -8.19 14.02
C ASP A 101 0.28 -7.21 13.25
N SER A 102 0.69 -7.59 12.04
CA SER A 102 1.08 -6.61 11.05
C SER A 102 -0.19 -5.91 10.56
N MET A 103 -0.08 -4.61 10.31
CA MET A 103 -1.24 -3.80 9.97
C MET A 103 -0.89 -2.77 8.90
N GLY A 104 -1.89 -2.41 8.14
CA GLY A 104 -1.79 -1.40 7.11
C GLY A 104 -3.14 -0.96 6.61
N THR A 105 -3.14 -0.41 5.42
CA THR A 105 -4.32 0.09 4.75
C THR A 105 -4.57 -0.67 3.45
N GLY A 106 -5.83 -0.90 3.12
CA GLY A 106 -6.24 -1.50 1.85
C GLY A 106 -7.32 -0.67 1.17
N THR A 107 -7.46 -0.86 -0.14
CA THR A 107 -8.46 -0.17 -0.96
C THR A 107 -9.16 -1.14 -1.88
N VAL A 108 -10.49 -1.13 -1.87
CA VAL A 108 -11.33 -1.97 -2.75
C VAL A 108 -11.18 -1.51 -4.20
N ILE A 109 -10.74 -2.44 -5.06
CA ILE A 109 -10.54 -2.24 -6.50
C ILE A 109 -11.43 -3.15 -7.36
N GLY A 110 -12.17 -4.05 -6.75
CA GLY A 110 -13.11 -4.97 -7.38
C GLY A 110 -14.12 -5.50 -6.36
N SER A 111 -15.18 -6.17 -6.81
CA SER A 111 -16.24 -6.67 -5.93
C SER A 111 -15.74 -7.60 -4.81
N HIS A 112 -14.71 -8.38 -5.08
CA HIS A 112 -14.06 -9.30 -4.15
C HIS A 112 -12.57 -9.03 -4.03
N THR A 113 -12.09 -7.83 -4.36
CA THR A 113 -10.64 -7.57 -4.46
C THR A 113 -10.28 -6.25 -3.84
N PHE A 114 -9.29 -6.25 -2.95
CA PHE A 114 -8.62 -5.05 -2.49
C PHE A 114 -7.11 -5.12 -2.76
N ILE A 115 -6.46 -3.95 -2.76
CA ILE A 115 -5.02 -3.78 -2.95
C ILE A 115 -4.41 -3.21 -1.68
N THR A 116 -3.20 -3.67 -1.33
CA THR A 116 -2.38 -3.17 -0.22
C THR A 116 -0.90 -3.34 -0.55
N ASN A 117 0.02 -2.97 0.35
CA ASN A 117 1.43 -3.31 0.20
C ASN A 117 1.69 -4.80 0.50
N ALA A 118 2.71 -5.34 -0.16
CA ALA A 118 3.12 -6.71 0.04
C ALA A 118 3.69 -6.92 1.45
N HIS A 119 4.51 -5.98 1.96
CA HIS A 119 5.05 -6.09 3.32
C HIS A 119 3.98 -6.09 4.43
N VAL A 120 2.77 -5.57 4.17
CA VAL A 120 1.64 -5.61 5.13
C VAL A 120 1.12 -7.03 5.31
N ILE A 121 1.16 -7.83 4.23
CA ILE A 121 0.62 -9.20 4.23
C ILE A 121 1.71 -10.27 4.28
N ASP A 122 2.96 -9.90 4.43
CA ASP A 122 4.06 -10.86 4.54
C ASP A 122 4.07 -11.57 5.89
N ASP A 123 4.48 -12.83 5.87
CA ASP A 123 4.85 -13.58 7.05
C ASP A 123 6.32 -13.27 7.47
N ARG A 124 6.78 -13.92 8.52
CA ARG A 124 8.16 -13.77 9.02
C ARG A 124 9.27 -14.14 8.03
N TYR A 125 8.92 -14.79 6.94
CA TYR A 125 9.85 -15.21 5.89
C TYR A 125 9.77 -14.34 4.63
N GLY A 126 9.01 -13.24 4.67
CA GLY A 126 8.76 -12.37 3.51
C GLY A 126 7.88 -13.02 2.44
N LYS A 127 7.20 -14.11 2.78
CA LYS A 127 6.21 -14.78 1.91
C LYS A 127 4.82 -14.27 2.24
N ALA A 128 3.91 -14.34 1.27
CA ALA A 128 2.51 -14.04 1.53
C ALA A 128 1.98 -14.91 2.68
N ALA A 129 1.46 -14.30 3.73
CA ALA A 129 0.79 -15.02 4.80
C ALA A 129 -0.42 -15.78 4.25
N ALA A 130 -0.75 -16.92 4.85
CA ALA A 130 -1.93 -17.67 4.45
C ALA A 130 -3.20 -16.80 4.60
N ALA A 131 -4.10 -16.87 3.64
CA ALA A 131 -5.29 -16.03 3.56
C ALA A 131 -6.12 -16.01 4.86
N LYS A 132 -6.19 -17.13 5.58
CA LYS A 132 -6.91 -17.23 6.88
C LYS A 132 -6.44 -16.26 7.95
N TYR A 133 -5.25 -15.69 7.82
CA TYR A 133 -4.68 -14.71 8.76
C TYR A 133 -4.92 -13.26 8.34
N ILE A 134 -5.43 -13.04 7.12
CA ILE A 134 -5.65 -11.70 6.58
C ILE A 134 -7.12 -11.33 6.66
N SER A 135 -7.39 -10.17 7.25
CA SER A 135 -8.72 -9.56 7.27
C SER A 135 -8.68 -8.09 6.87
N PHE A 136 -9.83 -7.58 6.45
CA PHE A 136 -10.01 -6.22 5.98
C PHE A 136 -11.23 -5.59 6.63
N ASP A 137 -10.98 -4.57 7.46
CA ASP A 137 -12.01 -3.78 8.14
C ASP A 137 -12.29 -2.52 7.32
N MET A 138 -13.22 -2.63 6.38
CA MET A 138 -13.56 -1.53 5.49
C MET A 138 -14.34 -0.44 6.25
N ASN A 139 -13.94 0.82 6.03
CA ASN A 139 -14.56 1.99 6.64
C ASN A 139 -14.56 1.96 8.19
N ARG A 140 -13.52 1.37 8.79
CA ARG A 140 -13.36 1.30 10.24
C ARG A 140 -13.15 2.69 10.86
N ASP A 141 -13.72 2.93 12.04
CA ASP A 141 -13.44 4.11 12.85
C ASP A 141 -13.41 3.73 14.34
N GLY A 142 -12.22 3.53 14.87
CA GLY A 142 -12.01 3.08 16.23
C GLY A 142 -12.62 1.69 16.48
N LYS A 143 -13.57 1.62 17.39
CA LYS A 143 -14.32 0.39 17.72
C LYS A 143 -15.40 0.06 16.71
N SER A 144 -15.83 1.03 15.89
CA SER A 144 -16.82 0.82 14.85
C SER A 144 -16.19 0.12 13.65
N VAL A 145 -16.65 -1.09 13.35
CA VAL A 145 -16.24 -1.92 12.22
C VAL A 145 -17.49 -2.28 11.42
N PRO A 146 -17.97 -1.38 10.54
CA PRO A 146 -19.23 -1.60 9.83
C PRO A 146 -19.18 -2.79 8.87
N TYR A 147 -17.97 -3.09 8.33
CA TYR A 147 -17.77 -4.17 7.37
C TYR A 147 -16.45 -4.88 7.63
N HIS A 148 -16.52 -6.18 7.89
CA HIS A 148 -15.37 -7.06 8.11
C HIS A 148 -15.33 -8.15 7.04
N PHE A 149 -14.20 -8.30 6.38
CA PHE A 149 -14.00 -9.24 5.28
C PHE A 149 -12.81 -10.15 5.54
N HIS A 150 -12.90 -11.41 5.09
CA HIS A 150 -11.86 -12.41 5.21
C HIS A 150 -11.20 -12.66 3.85
N ALA A 151 -9.89 -12.70 3.82
CA ALA A 151 -9.20 -13.06 2.60
C ALA A 151 -9.47 -14.53 2.23
N SER A 152 -9.60 -14.77 0.94
CA SER A 152 -9.67 -16.11 0.32
C SER A 152 -8.37 -16.45 -0.42
N LYS A 153 -7.70 -15.42 -1.00
CA LYS A 153 -6.44 -15.58 -1.74
C LYS A 153 -5.60 -14.31 -1.60
N VAL A 154 -4.29 -14.49 -1.48
CA VAL A 154 -3.30 -13.39 -1.41
C VAL A 154 -2.30 -13.59 -2.54
N ILE A 155 -2.05 -12.54 -3.33
CA ILE A 155 -1.16 -12.55 -4.49
C ILE A 155 -0.21 -11.37 -4.37
N LYS A 156 1.09 -11.63 -4.24
CA LYS A 156 2.12 -10.59 -4.33
C LYS A 156 2.40 -10.27 -5.78
N VAL A 157 2.51 -8.98 -6.10
CA VAL A 157 2.93 -8.54 -7.43
C VAL A 157 4.45 -8.62 -7.51
N PRO A 158 5.03 -9.39 -8.45
CA PRO A 158 6.47 -9.53 -8.56
C PRO A 158 7.20 -8.19 -8.68
N GLN A 159 8.38 -8.09 -8.06
CA GLN A 159 9.26 -6.91 -8.13
C GLN A 159 8.61 -5.60 -7.64
N SER A 160 7.53 -5.68 -6.85
CA SER A 160 6.90 -4.49 -6.28
C SER A 160 6.36 -4.78 -4.89
N ASP A 161 6.29 -3.73 -4.08
CA ASP A 161 5.67 -3.81 -2.75
C ASP A 161 4.15 -3.66 -2.84
N ILE A 162 3.53 -4.49 -3.68
CA ILE A 162 2.08 -4.50 -3.93
C ILE A 162 1.55 -5.92 -3.75
N ALA A 163 0.43 -6.04 -3.06
CA ALA A 163 -0.35 -7.25 -2.97
C ALA A 163 -1.81 -7.02 -3.40
N VAL A 164 -2.34 -8.00 -4.12
CA VAL A 164 -3.75 -8.11 -4.47
C VAL A 164 -4.36 -9.20 -3.60
N VAL A 165 -5.42 -8.86 -2.88
CA VAL A 165 -6.09 -9.77 -1.96
C VAL A 165 -7.53 -9.97 -2.39
N HIS A 166 -7.93 -11.22 -2.59
CA HIS A 166 -9.32 -11.59 -2.83
C HIS A 166 -10.00 -11.91 -1.49
N THR A 167 -11.24 -11.51 -1.35
CA THR A 167 -12.08 -11.77 -0.17
C THR A 167 -13.13 -12.86 -0.46
N LYS A 168 -13.57 -13.55 0.59
CA LYS A 168 -14.67 -14.49 0.53
C LYS A 168 -16.00 -13.77 0.24
N GLU A 169 -16.19 -12.65 0.93
CA GLU A 169 -17.40 -11.87 0.88
C GLU A 169 -17.33 -10.78 -0.21
N ASN A 170 -18.47 -10.37 -0.72
CA ASN A 170 -18.59 -9.36 -1.78
C ASN A 170 -18.61 -7.94 -1.20
N MET A 171 -17.48 -7.24 -1.29
CA MET A 171 -17.32 -5.84 -0.89
C MET A 171 -18.09 -4.88 -1.81
N GLY A 172 -18.27 -5.25 -3.08
CA GLY A 172 -18.97 -4.43 -4.08
C GLY A 172 -20.45 -4.21 -3.77
N LYS A 173 -21.07 -4.99 -2.87
CA LYS A 173 -22.42 -4.76 -2.36
C LYS A 173 -22.52 -3.51 -1.46
N HIS A 174 -21.39 -3.04 -0.93
CA HIS A 174 -21.36 -1.96 0.07
C HIS A 174 -20.71 -0.68 -0.46
N VAL A 175 -19.79 -0.81 -1.43
CA VAL A 175 -19.04 0.33 -1.99
C VAL A 175 -18.76 0.15 -3.48
N LYS A 176 -18.62 1.26 -4.18
CA LYS A 176 -18.09 1.27 -5.55
C LYS A 176 -16.56 1.13 -5.48
N PRO A 177 -15.95 0.16 -6.18
CA PRO A 177 -14.50 0.04 -6.26
C PRO A 177 -13.84 1.30 -6.83
N ILE A 178 -12.65 1.65 -6.32
CA ILE A 178 -11.84 2.74 -6.85
C ILE A 178 -10.93 2.14 -7.94
N ARG A 179 -10.93 2.71 -9.12
CA ARG A 179 -10.11 2.21 -10.21
C ARG A 179 -8.64 2.58 -10.06
N ILE A 180 -7.76 1.81 -10.68
CA ILE A 180 -6.36 2.15 -10.81
C ILE A 180 -6.20 3.14 -11.98
N ALA A 181 -5.36 4.17 -11.80
CA ALA A 181 -5.04 5.13 -12.84
C ALA A 181 -4.29 4.47 -14.00
N THR A 182 -4.49 4.96 -15.20
CA THR A 182 -3.69 4.55 -16.38
C THR A 182 -2.30 5.14 -16.29
N ASP A 183 -1.34 4.57 -17.02
CA ASP A 183 0.03 5.12 -17.11
C ASP A 183 0.05 6.58 -17.59
N LYS A 184 -0.84 6.93 -18.53
CA LYS A 184 -0.98 8.32 -19.02
C LYS A 184 -1.43 9.26 -17.90
N GLU A 185 -2.38 8.82 -17.07
CA GLU A 185 -2.87 9.61 -15.93
C GLU A 185 -1.80 9.76 -14.86
N ILE A 186 -1.06 8.68 -14.55
CA ILE A 186 0.07 8.73 -13.61
C ILE A 186 1.13 9.71 -14.10
N LYS A 187 1.55 9.58 -15.37
CA LYS A 187 2.56 10.46 -15.97
C LYS A 187 2.12 11.91 -16.14
N SER A 188 0.82 12.21 -16.01
CA SER A 188 0.30 13.59 -16.00
C SER A 188 0.55 14.35 -14.71
N LEU A 189 1.01 13.68 -13.64
CA LEU A 189 1.39 14.34 -12.38
C LEU A 189 2.55 15.31 -12.63
N LYS A 190 2.39 16.54 -12.12
CA LYS A 190 3.41 17.60 -12.24
C LYS A 190 3.94 17.95 -10.85
N PHE A 191 5.17 18.42 -10.78
CA PHE A 191 5.77 18.89 -9.54
C PHE A 191 4.79 19.78 -8.76
N ASN A 192 4.69 19.51 -7.46
CA ASN A 192 3.80 20.17 -6.52
C ASN A 192 2.28 19.97 -6.76
N SER A 193 1.89 19.04 -7.64
CA SER A 193 0.48 18.60 -7.74
C SER A 193 -0.01 18.04 -6.42
N THR A 194 -1.25 18.36 -6.06
CA THR A 194 -1.89 17.80 -4.87
C THR A 194 -2.32 16.36 -5.12
N ILE A 195 -1.98 15.49 -4.20
CA ILE A 195 -2.44 14.11 -4.10
C ILE A 195 -3.13 13.98 -2.74
N TYR A 196 -4.17 13.16 -2.67
CA TYR A 196 -4.88 12.85 -1.44
C TYR A 196 -4.68 11.40 -1.05
N SER A 197 -4.79 11.13 0.24
CA SER A 197 -4.70 9.76 0.76
C SER A 197 -5.58 9.61 1.98
N LEU A 198 -6.10 8.42 2.19
CA LEU A 198 -6.74 8.00 3.42
C LEU A 198 -6.10 6.70 3.87
N GLY A 199 -5.77 6.59 5.15
CA GLY A 199 -5.17 5.37 5.69
C GLY A 199 -5.29 5.29 7.19
N TYR A 200 -4.71 4.23 7.74
CA TYR A 200 -4.77 3.87 9.15
C TYR A 200 -3.38 3.95 9.80
N PRO A 201 -2.78 5.15 9.94
CA PRO A 201 -1.48 5.30 10.55
C PRO A 201 -1.53 4.98 12.05
N TRP A 202 -0.40 4.53 12.59
CA TRP A 202 -0.20 4.43 14.03
C TRP A 202 -0.09 5.84 14.62
N GLN A 203 -1.12 6.27 15.33
CA GLN A 203 -1.19 7.60 15.90
C GLN A 203 -1.90 7.56 17.25
N HIS A 204 -1.33 8.24 18.27
CA HIS A 204 -1.84 8.21 19.65
C HIS A 204 -2.02 6.78 20.20
N ASN A 205 -1.04 5.90 19.91
CA ASN A 205 -1.06 4.48 20.28
C ASN A 205 -2.26 3.70 19.70
N ASP A 206 -2.80 4.17 18.58
CA ASP A 206 -3.96 3.57 17.91
C ASP A 206 -3.77 3.61 16.38
N ASN A 207 -4.18 2.55 15.71
CA ASN A 207 -4.23 2.47 14.25
C ASN A 207 -5.60 1.99 13.74
N THR A 208 -6.63 2.17 14.56
CA THR A 208 -7.99 1.80 14.22
C THR A 208 -8.79 2.97 13.64
N LYS A 209 -8.22 4.18 13.67
CA LYS A 209 -8.82 5.40 13.14
C LYS A 209 -8.23 5.78 11.80
N ALA A 210 -9.09 6.19 10.87
CA ALA A 210 -8.66 6.68 9.57
C ALA A 210 -8.17 8.12 9.65
N TYR A 211 -7.12 8.44 8.87
CA TYR A 211 -6.60 9.79 8.72
C TYR A 211 -6.54 10.18 7.26
N PHE A 212 -7.15 11.31 6.96
CA PHE A 212 -7.09 11.95 5.66
C PHE A 212 -5.82 12.76 5.54
N ASN A 213 -5.08 12.60 4.44
CA ASN A 213 -3.80 13.24 4.23
C ASN A 213 -3.78 13.95 2.87
N ARG A 214 -3.25 15.18 2.86
CA ARG A 214 -2.95 15.93 1.66
C ARG A 214 -1.44 15.99 1.50
N LEU A 215 -0.94 15.47 0.40
CA LEU A 215 0.46 15.36 0.07
C LEU A 215 0.76 16.00 -1.29
N ARG A 216 2.03 16.15 -1.63
CA ARG A 216 2.48 16.82 -2.84
C ARG A 216 3.39 15.91 -3.66
N PHE A 217 3.11 15.81 -4.94
CA PHE A 217 3.98 15.11 -5.88
C PHE A 217 5.32 15.83 -6.01
N VAL A 218 6.41 15.08 -5.90
CA VAL A 218 7.78 15.60 -6.05
C VAL A 218 8.33 15.24 -7.43
N GLN A 219 8.45 13.96 -7.71
CA GLN A 219 8.93 13.40 -8.98
C GLN A 219 8.65 11.90 -9.04
N PHE A 220 8.91 11.30 -10.17
CA PHE A 220 9.07 9.84 -10.27
C PHE A 220 10.48 9.44 -9.85
N SER A 221 10.66 8.19 -9.43
CA SER A 221 11.97 7.61 -9.21
C SER A 221 12.75 7.45 -10.53
N GLY A 222 14.05 7.19 -10.44
CA GLY A 222 14.94 7.15 -11.60
C GLY A 222 14.52 6.11 -12.64
N ASN A 223 14.07 4.94 -12.22
CA ASN A 223 13.55 3.89 -13.10
C ASN A 223 12.04 4.04 -13.41
N GLY A 224 11.38 5.07 -12.86
CA GLY A 224 9.96 5.34 -13.07
C GLY A 224 9.00 4.39 -12.38
N SER A 225 9.46 3.50 -11.50
CA SER A 225 8.61 2.53 -10.80
C SER A 225 7.86 3.12 -9.61
N GLU A 226 8.34 4.25 -9.06
CA GLU A 226 7.81 4.85 -7.83
C GLU A 226 7.41 6.31 -8.03
N ILE A 227 6.40 6.72 -7.28
CA ILE A 227 5.93 8.10 -7.14
C ILE A 227 6.49 8.64 -5.83
N LEU A 228 7.37 9.64 -5.91
CA LEU A 228 7.93 10.30 -4.73
C LEU A 228 7.08 11.51 -4.36
N THR A 229 6.71 11.59 -3.09
CA THR A 229 5.85 12.66 -2.56
C THR A 229 6.50 13.32 -1.36
N LYS A 230 6.13 14.58 -1.11
CA LYS A 230 6.30 15.20 0.20
C LYS A 230 5.02 15.06 0.98
N ASP A 231 5.08 14.43 2.15
CA ASP A 231 3.89 14.20 2.97
C ASP A 231 4.20 14.11 4.47
N ILE A 232 3.15 13.82 5.25
CA ILE A 232 3.25 13.44 6.66
C ILE A 232 2.95 11.94 6.70
N PHE A 233 4.00 11.11 6.52
CA PHE A 233 3.91 9.66 6.54
C PHE A 233 4.09 9.12 7.96
N ARG A 234 3.33 8.09 8.32
CA ARG A 234 3.46 7.40 9.61
C ARG A 234 3.28 5.89 9.40
N SER A 235 3.92 5.11 10.24
CA SER A 235 3.78 3.66 10.30
C SER A 235 2.28 3.26 10.32
N GLY A 236 1.91 2.19 9.64
CA GLY A 236 0.51 1.77 9.46
C GLY A 236 -0.22 2.44 8.28
N ALA A 237 0.31 3.55 7.74
CA ALA A 237 -0.21 4.14 6.52
C ALA A 237 0.21 3.37 5.25
N SER A 238 1.06 2.35 5.38
CA SER A 238 1.41 1.44 4.28
C SER A 238 0.17 0.86 3.60
N GLY A 239 0.14 0.88 2.26
CA GLY A 239 -1.02 0.45 1.47
C GLY A 239 -2.10 1.52 1.27
N SER A 240 -1.97 2.70 1.91
CA SER A 240 -2.87 3.81 1.68
C SER A 240 -2.81 4.27 0.21
N PRO A 241 -3.96 4.48 -0.46
CA PRO A 241 -3.97 4.89 -1.84
C PRO A 241 -3.53 6.35 -2.01
N MET A 242 -2.81 6.63 -3.08
CA MET A 242 -2.57 7.98 -3.60
C MET A 242 -3.69 8.32 -4.59
N LEU A 243 -4.56 9.23 -4.23
CA LEU A 243 -5.83 9.52 -4.92
C LEU A 243 -5.79 10.86 -5.65
N ASP A 244 -6.57 10.94 -6.73
CA ASP A 244 -6.92 12.20 -7.37
C ASP A 244 -7.89 13.05 -6.50
N SER A 245 -8.12 14.31 -6.88
CA SER A 245 -9.00 15.23 -6.14
C SER A 245 -10.49 14.80 -6.12
N LYS A 246 -10.89 13.91 -7.03
CA LYS A 246 -12.26 13.36 -7.09
C LYS A 246 -12.38 12.02 -6.35
N PHE A 247 -11.29 11.52 -5.77
CA PHE A 247 -11.19 10.21 -5.11
C PHE A 247 -11.67 9.06 -6.01
N SER A 248 -11.42 9.18 -7.31
CA SER A 248 -11.97 8.28 -8.33
C SER A 248 -10.96 7.30 -8.88
N LYS A 249 -9.67 7.54 -8.63
CA LYS A 249 -8.57 6.71 -9.12
C LYS A 249 -7.37 6.72 -8.19
N ILE A 250 -6.64 5.60 -8.20
CA ILE A 250 -5.43 5.36 -7.43
C ILE A 250 -4.23 5.55 -8.35
N TYR A 251 -3.33 6.47 -8.04
CA TYR A 251 -2.05 6.67 -8.74
C TYR A 251 -0.98 5.67 -8.30
N GLY A 252 -0.99 5.29 -7.02
CA GLY A 252 -0.07 4.35 -6.39
C GLY A 252 -0.45 4.10 -4.94
N LEU A 253 0.38 3.34 -4.24
CA LEU A 253 0.25 3.08 -2.80
C LEU A 253 1.39 3.74 -2.05
N ARG A 254 1.12 4.24 -0.86
CA ARG A 254 2.15 4.70 0.08
C ARG A 254 2.81 3.46 0.68
N THR A 255 4.12 3.42 0.66
CA THR A 255 4.86 2.21 1.06
C THR A 255 5.94 2.49 2.10
N TYR A 256 6.81 3.42 1.86
CA TYR A 256 7.90 3.80 2.74
C TYR A 256 8.18 5.31 2.69
N GLY A 257 9.00 5.80 3.60
CA GLY A 257 9.39 7.19 3.61
C GLY A 257 10.75 7.40 4.28
N TYR A 258 11.26 8.61 4.17
CA TYR A 258 12.44 9.09 4.88
C TYR A 258 12.26 10.58 5.23
N ASN A 259 12.95 11.03 6.27
CA ASN A 259 12.89 12.44 6.67
C ASN A 259 13.59 13.34 5.66
N LEU A 260 13.21 14.61 5.61
CA LEU A 260 13.85 15.60 4.74
C LEU A 260 15.31 15.87 5.08
N ASP A 261 15.78 15.48 6.25
CA ASP A 261 17.19 15.49 6.66
C ASP A 261 17.99 14.29 6.16
N GLY A 262 17.35 13.39 5.45
CA GLY A 262 17.96 12.18 4.86
C GLY A 262 18.01 10.98 5.80
N LYS A 263 17.49 11.07 7.00
CA LYS A 263 17.39 9.94 7.91
C LYS A 263 16.13 9.15 7.61
N SER A 264 16.23 7.83 7.55
CA SER A 264 15.08 6.96 7.37
C SER A 264 14.11 7.10 8.53
N THR A 265 12.81 7.17 8.21
CA THR A 265 11.73 7.06 9.21
C THR A 265 11.37 5.62 9.52
N ASP A 266 12.19 4.66 9.06
CA ASP A 266 11.96 3.22 9.25
C ASP A 266 11.94 2.84 10.74
N GLN A 267 10.93 3.30 11.44
CA GLN A 267 10.45 2.70 12.67
C GLN A 267 9.17 1.93 12.30
N TYR A 268 9.37 0.70 11.91
CA TYR A 268 8.29 -0.27 11.71
C TYR A 268 7.93 -0.95 13.01
#